data_cd191bb95d820457dc97db0d1a3d60bf
#
_entry.id   cd191bb95d820457dc97db0d1a3d60bf
#
_cell.length_a   1.000
_cell.length_b   1.000
_cell.length_c   1.000
_cell.angle_alpha   90.00
_cell.angle_beta   90.00
_cell.angle_gamma   90.00
#
_symmetry.space_group_name_H-M   'P 1'
#
loop_
_entity.id
_entity.type
_entity.pdbx_description
1 polymer ?
#
loop_
_entity_poly.entity_id
_entity_poly.type
_entity_poly.pdbx_seq_one_letter_code
_entity_poly.pdbx_strand_id
1 'polypeptide(L)'
;MSGESRAHVVIIGAGTTGVMLSNRLIKSGHNVTVIDPSVDHYYQPGFLFVPFGKYRLRQLRRPLEKLLHRGVIHVRDKVSAIHAGEKKLSLESGQTIDYDVLVIATGTRIDPGMTPGLLDADWRKEVFDYYTPDGADALRQALAKFQGGDLIVQIMEMPIKCPVAPLEFTFLADAYFKKKHMRDKVNLKFVTPLSGAFTKPVASATLGSMLSSRHIETVTDFLVERVDPATNKIICYDGREVHYDLLVTIPMNVGAEFLKGSELVNEVGFVEVNHNSLQSIKYPHIFAIGDAADLPTSKAGSVGHFEAHTLQRNIDDYLAGRPVEETFDGHSNCFVEAGGGKALLIDFNYDTQPLEGKFPFPVIGPMKLLGASRINHWGKLAFRFIYWYMLLPGRTIPFIPERMSMAGKKQPPEAPPQPVS
;
A
#
# COMPACT_ATOMS: atom_id res chain seq x y z
N MET A 1 -18.09 -27.62 32.78
CA MET A 1 -17.73 -26.82 31.59
C MET A 1 -16.24 -27.04 31.38
N SER A 2 -15.88 -27.93 30.47
CA SER A 2 -14.50 -28.21 30.07
C SER A 2 -13.92 -26.91 29.50
N GLY A 3 -12.88 -26.38 30.13
CA GLY A 3 -12.17 -25.22 29.62
C GLY A 3 -11.52 -25.61 28.30
N GLU A 4 -12.20 -25.37 27.18
CA GLU A 4 -11.56 -25.41 25.88
C GLU A 4 -10.43 -24.36 25.92
N SER A 5 -9.20 -24.84 25.76
CA SER A 5 -8.03 -23.97 25.62
C SER A 5 -8.30 -23.05 24.44
N ARG A 6 -8.35 -21.72 24.70
CA ARG A 6 -8.50 -20.73 23.63
C ARG A 6 -7.33 -20.86 22.67
N ALA A 7 -7.61 -20.95 21.39
CA ALA A 7 -6.58 -21.06 20.36
C ALA A 7 -5.61 -19.86 20.39
N HIS A 8 -4.34 -20.14 20.18
CA HIS A 8 -3.29 -19.15 20.14
C HIS A 8 -3.00 -18.72 18.71
N VAL A 9 -3.40 -17.50 18.38
CA VAL A 9 -3.11 -16.86 17.09
C VAL A 9 -1.93 -15.94 17.24
N VAL A 10 -0.87 -16.19 16.47
CA VAL A 10 0.31 -15.34 16.42
C VAL A 10 0.33 -14.53 15.13
N ILE A 11 0.56 -13.23 15.25
CA ILE A 11 0.63 -12.29 14.14
C ILE A 11 2.03 -11.69 14.07
N ILE A 12 2.71 -11.84 12.93
CA ILE A 12 4.01 -11.21 12.68
C ILE A 12 3.79 -9.87 12.01
N GLY A 13 4.17 -8.79 12.69
CA GLY A 13 4.01 -7.41 12.21
C GLY A 13 2.85 -6.66 12.85
N ALA A 14 3.13 -5.48 13.38
CA ALA A 14 2.17 -4.54 13.97
C ALA A 14 1.94 -3.32 13.07
N GLY A 15 1.97 -3.53 11.76
CA GLY A 15 1.52 -2.57 10.77
C GLY A 15 0.00 -2.38 10.82
N THR A 16 -0.55 -1.71 9.80
CA THR A 16 -2.00 -1.42 9.71
C THR A 16 -2.85 -2.67 9.89
N THR A 17 -2.56 -3.72 9.11
CA THR A 17 -3.35 -4.95 9.08
C THR A 17 -3.15 -5.81 10.33
N GLY A 18 -1.91 -5.87 10.84
CA GLY A 18 -1.61 -6.65 12.05
C GLY A 18 -2.29 -6.08 13.30
N VAL A 19 -2.25 -4.76 13.52
CA VAL A 19 -2.98 -4.09 14.62
C VAL A 19 -4.48 -4.27 14.48
N MET A 20 -5.01 -4.05 13.29
CA MET A 20 -6.45 -4.17 13.04
C MET A 20 -6.95 -5.59 13.28
N LEU A 21 -6.27 -6.58 12.71
CA LEU A 21 -6.64 -7.99 12.84
C LEU A 21 -6.50 -8.49 14.28
N SER A 22 -5.40 -8.14 14.98
CA SER A 22 -5.21 -8.52 16.38
C SER A 22 -6.34 -7.98 17.28
N ASN A 23 -6.75 -6.72 17.06
CA ASN A 23 -7.85 -6.08 17.78
C ASN A 23 -9.22 -6.70 17.45
N ARG A 24 -9.37 -7.37 16.32
CA ARG A 24 -10.58 -8.11 15.95
C ARG A 24 -10.58 -9.49 16.59
N LEU A 25 -9.50 -10.26 16.42
CA LEU A 25 -9.39 -11.65 16.89
C LEU A 25 -9.46 -11.77 18.43
N ILE A 26 -8.88 -10.81 19.17
CA ILE A 26 -9.02 -10.82 20.63
C ILE A 26 -10.48 -10.64 21.07
N LYS A 27 -11.29 -9.90 20.30
CA LYS A 27 -12.74 -9.73 20.56
C LYS A 27 -13.56 -10.97 20.18
N SER A 28 -13.07 -11.79 19.24
CA SER A 28 -13.62 -13.12 18.93
C SER A 28 -13.30 -14.16 19.99
N GLY A 29 -12.46 -13.84 20.99
CA GLY A 29 -12.17 -14.71 22.12
C GLY A 29 -10.89 -15.52 22.01
N HIS A 30 -10.07 -15.31 20.99
CA HIS A 30 -8.78 -15.99 20.82
C HIS A 30 -7.70 -15.40 21.75
N ASN A 31 -6.65 -16.19 22.03
CA ASN A 31 -5.41 -15.67 22.58
C ASN A 31 -4.58 -15.10 21.43
N VAL A 32 -4.20 -13.84 21.50
CA VAL A 32 -3.51 -13.16 20.39
C VAL A 32 -2.17 -12.62 20.84
N THR A 33 -1.10 -13.02 20.14
CA THR A 33 0.24 -12.47 20.28
C THR A 33 0.64 -11.76 19.01
N VAL A 34 1.12 -10.52 19.13
CA VAL A 34 1.69 -9.74 18.01
C VAL A 34 3.19 -9.60 18.24
N ILE A 35 3.99 -9.96 17.23
CA ILE A 35 5.45 -9.85 17.26
C ILE A 35 5.87 -8.71 16.34
N ASP A 36 6.46 -7.65 16.89
CA ASP A 36 6.99 -6.51 16.15
C ASP A 36 8.00 -5.73 16.99
N PRO A 37 9.19 -5.40 16.49
CA PRO A 37 10.19 -4.65 17.23
C PRO A 37 9.85 -3.18 17.44
N SER A 38 8.87 -2.64 16.73
CA SER A 38 8.57 -1.22 16.69
C SER A 38 7.91 -0.72 17.98
N VAL A 39 8.29 0.47 18.39
CA VAL A 39 7.67 1.19 19.53
C VAL A 39 6.49 2.04 19.04
N ASP A 40 6.62 2.53 17.83
CA ASP A 40 5.70 3.50 17.21
C ASP A 40 5.04 2.93 15.97
N HIS A 41 3.80 3.32 15.78
CA HIS A 41 3.03 3.06 14.58
C HIS A 41 2.85 4.35 13.78
N TYR A 42 3.03 4.27 12.46
CA TYR A 42 2.89 5.40 11.55
C TYR A 42 1.66 5.29 10.67
N TYR A 43 0.96 6.41 10.48
CA TYR A 43 -0.03 6.59 9.43
C TYR A 43 0.71 6.79 8.10
N GLN A 44 1.10 5.70 7.43
CA GLN A 44 1.92 5.73 6.21
C GLN A 44 1.31 6.56 5.06
N PRO A 45 -0.03 6.55 4.81
CA PRO A 45 -0.61 7.41 3.75
C PRO A 45 -0.34 8.91 3.95
N GLY A 46 0.02 9.33 5.15
CA GLY A 46 0.40 10.69 5.47
C GLY A 46 1.78 11.09 4.97
N PHE A 47 2.67 10.13 4.70
CA PHE A 47 4.03 10.41 4.21
C PHE A 47 4.02 11.16 2.88
N LEU A 48 3.06 10.89 2.00
CA LEU A 48 2.83 11.63 0.76
C LEU A 48 2.75 13.16 0.97
N PHE A 49 2.22 13.59 2.09
CA PHE A 49 1.97 15.02 2.37
C PHE A 49 3.11 15.72 3.11
N VAL A 50 4.06 14.95 3.66
CA VAL A 50 5.21 15.50 4.39
C VAL A 50 6.11 16.33 3.48
N PRO A 51 6.49 15.91 2.26
CA PRO A 51 7.32 16.68 1.35
C PRO A 51 6.76 18.08 1.04
N PHE A 52 5.45 18.21 1.02
CA PHE A 52 4.75 19.49 0.73
C PHE A 52 4.42 20.30 1.99
N GLY A 53 4.91 19.90 3.16
CA GLY A 53 4.73 20.61 4.44
C GLY A 53 3.30 20.55 5.02
N LYS A 54 2.40 19.73 4.48
CA LYS A 54 1.02 19.57 4.99
C LYS A 54 0.97 18.80 6.31
N TYR A 55 1.87 17.83 6.50
CA TYR A 55 2.05 17.10 7.75
C TYR A 55 3.51 17.15 8.22
N ARG A 56 3.70 17.02 9.53
CA ARG A 56 4.99 16.71 10.16
C ARG A 56 4.96 15.26 10.65
N LEU A 57 6.07 14.54 10.64
CA LEU A 57 6.14 13.13 11.04
C LEU A 57 5.51 12.86 12.41
N ARG A 58 5.74 13.75 13.40
CA ARG A 58 5.14 13.64 14.75
C ARG A 58 3.61 13.58 14.76
N GLN A 59 2.95 14.13 13.74
CA GLN A 59 1.49 14.12 13.62
C GLN A 59 0.95 12.81 13.03
N LEU A 60 1.85 12.01 12.43
CA LEU A 60 1.56 10.74 11.78
C LEU A 60 1.94 9.53 12.64
N ARG A 61 2.48 9.76 13.83
CA ARG A 61 3.00 8.73 14.73
C ARG A 61 2.15 8.60 15.99
N ARG A 62 1.96 7.36 16.46
CA ARG A 62 1.40 7.04 17.77
C ARG A 62 2.13 5.85 18.38
N PRO A 63 2.29 5.80 19.72
CA PRO A 63 2.83 4.63 20.40
C PRO A 63 2.00 3.39 20.09
N LEU A 64 2.66 2.30 19.68
CA LEU A 64 1.99 1.06 19.27
C LEU A 64 1.18 0.44 20.40
N GLU A 65 1.68 0.47 21.63
CA GLU A 65 1.00 -0.03 22.82
C GLU A 65 -0.39 0.57 23.07
N LYS A 66 -0.64 1.82 22.60
CA LYS A 66 -1.94 2.50 22.71
C LYS A 66 -2.94 2.11 21.62
N LEU A 67 -2.48 1.36 20.63
CA LEU A 67 -3.29 0.95 19.48
C LEU A 67 -3.74 -0.51 19.60
N LEU A 68 -3.00 -1.33 20.31
CA LEU A 68 -3.34 -2.71 20.60
C LEU A 68 -4.38 -2.79 21.73
N HIS A 69 -5.33 -3.70 21.58
CA HIS A 69 -6.25 -4.01 22.66
C HIS A 69 -5.48 -4.58 23.87
N ARG A 70 -5.88 -4.21 25.10
CA ARG A 70 -5.23 -4.59 26.36
C ARG A 70 -5.03 -6.11 26.57
N GLY A 71 -5.81 -6.94 25.88
CA GLY A 71 -5.69 -8.40 25.92
C GLY A 71 -4.73 -8.98 24.91
N VAL A 72 -4.19 -8.19 23.98
CA VAL A 72 -3.18 -8.63 23.00
C VAL A 72 -1.80 -8.60 23.66
N ILE A 73 -1.07 -9.70 23.54
CA ILE A 73 0.33 -9.77 24.00
C ILE A 73 1.21 -9.18 22.90
N HIS A 74 1.97 -8.14 23.22
CA HIS A 74 2.96 -7.57 22.31
C HIS A 74 4.36 -8.03 22.67
N VAL A 75 4.97 -8.82 21.80
CA VAL A 75 6.37 -9.26 21.90
C VAL A 75 7.22 -8.32 21.05
N ARG A 76 8.04 -7.49 21.72
CA ARG A 76 8.93 -6.52 21.07
C ARG A 76 10.23 -7.19 20.63
N ASP A 77 10.13 -7.99 19.59
CA ASP A 77 11.25 -8.73 19.03
C ASP A 77 11.04 -8.91 17.52
N LYS A 78 12.02 -9.46 16.84
CA LYS A 78 11.95 -9.84 15.44
C LYS A 78 11.92 -11.35 15.30
N VAL A 79 11.10 -11.82 14.35
CA VAL A 79 11.13 -13.21 13.94
C VAL A 79 12.38 -13.46 13.09
N SER A 80 13.12 -14.50 13.43
CA SER A 80 14.30 -14.96 12.69
C SER A 80 13.98 -16.16 11.77
N ALA A 81 13.03 -17.02 12.17
CA ALA A 81 12.62 -18.18 11.37
C ALA A 81 11.19 -18.64 11.68
N ILE A 82 10.54 -19.23 10.67
CA ILE A 82 9.24 -19.91 10.79
C ILE A 82 9.48 -21.41 10.57
N HIS A 83 9.15 -22.22 11.58
CA HIS A 83 9.15 -23.68 11.53
C HIS A 83 7.71 -24.15 11.28
N ALA A 84 7.26 -24.02 10.04
CA ALA A 84 5.84 -24.19 9.67
C ALA A 84 5.29 -25.58 10.02
N GLY A 85 6.05 -26.66 9.74
CA GLY A 85 5.65 -28.02 10.07
C GLY A 85 5.52 -28.30 11.57
N GLU A 86 6.24 -27.55 12.42
CA GLU A 86 6.21 -27.69 13.89
C GLU A 86 5.27 -26.69 14.55
N LYS A 87 4.67 -25.76 13.80
CA LYS A 87 3.90 -24.62 14.31
C LYS A 87 4.66 -23.78 15.33
N LYS A 88 5.90 -23.45 15.02
CA LYS A 88 6.83 -22.72 15.88
C LYS A 88 7.48 -21.54 15.18
N LEU A 89 7.79 -20.49 15.94
CA LEU A 89 8.61 -19.36 15.53
C LEU A 89 9.88 -19.29 16.37
N SER A 90 10.99 -18.92 15.74
CA SER A 90 12.21 -18.47 16.43
C SER A 90 12.33 -16.96 16.33
N LEU A 91 12.73 -16.34 17.45
CA LEU A 91 12.97 -14.90 17.53
C LEU A 91 14.47 -14.58 17.56
N GLU A 92 14.86 -13.34 17.22
CA GLU A 92 16.26 -12.89 17.28
C GLU A 92 16.84 -12.98 18.72
N SER A 93 16.01 -12.82 19.76
CA SER A 93 16.40 -13.01 21.16
C SER A 93 16.72 -14.46 21.56
N GLY A 94 16.44 -15.43 20.70
CA GLY A 94 16.55 -16.87 20.99
C GLY A 94 15.28 -17.46 21.62
N GLN A 95 14.24 -16.67 21.90
CA GLN A 95 12.95 -17.18 22.34
C GLN A 95 12.26 -17.94 21.21
N THR A 96 11.47 -18.96 21.55
CA THR A 96 10.55 -19.66 20.63
C THR A 96 9.10 -19.44 21.07
N ILE A 97 8.20 -19.39 20.09
CA ILE A 97 6.76 -19.21 20.32
C ILE A 97 6.01 -20.26 19.51
N ASP A 98 5.17 -21.04 20.21
CA ASP A 98 4.23 -21.98 19.57
C ASP A 98 2.94 -21.25 19.18
N TYR A 99 2.26 -21.76 18.13
CA TYR A 99 0.99 -21.19 17.67
C TYR A 99 0.05 -22.26 17.13
N ASP A 100 -1.25 -22.01 17.21
CA ASP A 100 -2.28 -22.81 16.49
C ASP A 100 -2.48 -22.28 15.08
N VAL A 101 -2.50 -20.94 14.93
CA VAL A 101 -2.59 -20.22 13.65
C VAL A 101 -1.54 -19.12 13.62
N LEU A 102 -0.87 -19.00 12.47
CA LEU A 102 0.08 -17.93 12.17
C LEU A 102 -0.49 -16.99 11.11
N VAL A 103 -0.37 -15.69 11.36
CA VAL A 103 -0.69 -14.65 10.36
C VAL A 103 0.55 -13.82 10.05
N ILE A 104 0.93 -13.75 8.78
CA ILE A 104 2.02 -12.92 8.29
C ILE A 104 1.45 -11.58 7.84
N ALA A 105 1.74 -10.52 8.59
CA ALA A 105 1.26 -9.14 8.39
C ALA A 105 2.42 -8.13 8.32
N THR A 106 3.57 -8.58 7.82
CA THR A 106 4.84 -7.83 7.79
C THR A 106 4.86 -6.65 6.81
N GLY A 107 3.86 -6.57 5.93
CA GLY A 107 3.81 -5.56 4.89
C GLY A 107 4.94 -5.71 3.86
N THR A 108 5.38 -4.59 3.30
CA THR A 108 6.52 -4.51 2.37
C THR A 108 7.55 -3.49 2.86
N ARG A 109 8.79 -3.67 2.44
CA ARG A 109 9.87 -2.69 2.53
C ARG A 109 10.33 -2.25 1.14
N ILE A 110 10.84 -1.04 1.01
CA ILE A 110 11.58 -0.63 -0.19
C ILE A 110 13.00 -1.20 -0.11
N ASP A 111 13.55 -1.61 -1.25
CA ASP A 111 14.93 -2.08 -1.35
C ASP A 111 15.70 -1.33 -2.45
N PRO A 112 16.30 -0.18 -2.11
CA PRO A 112 17.06 0.60 -3.07
C PRO A 112 18.34 -0.12 -3.56
N GLY A 113 18.83 -1.10 -2.82
CA GLY A 113 20.00 -1.89 -3.22
C GLY A 113 19.76 -2.83 -4.40
N MET A 114 18.50 -3.10 -4.74
CA MET A 114 18.16 -3.93 -5.92
C MET A 114 18.32 -3.20 -7.25
N THR A 115 18.40 -1.87 -7.26
CA THR A 115 18.66 -1.09 -8.48
C THR A 115 20.12 -0.65 -8.50
N PRO A 116 20.93 -1.11 -9.47
CA PRO A 116 22.34 -0.71 -9.58
C PRO A 116 22.52 0.80 -9.61
N GLY A 117 23.47 1.32 -8.84
CA GLY A 117 23.81 2.74 -8.76
C GLY A 117 22.85 3.60 -7.90
N LEU A 118 21.70 3.08 -7.48
CA LEU A 118 20.72 3.88 -6.74
C LEU A 118 21.22 4.32 -5.36
N LEU A 119 21.93 3.46 -4.64
CA LEU A 119 22.54 3.82 -3.35
C LEU A 119 23.78 4.71 -3.51
N ASP A 120 24.48 4.60 -4.64
CA ASP A 120 25.65 5.41 -4.96
C ASP A 120 25.26 6.82 -5.41
N ALA A 121 24.00 7.04 -5.78
CA ALA A 121 23.44 8.30 -6.30
C ALA A 121 23.04 9.27 -5.18
N ASP A 122 23.85 9.44 -4.15
CA ASP A 122 23.56 10.34 -3.01
C ASP A 122 22.15 10.15 -2.43
N TRP A 123 21.84 8.90 -2.05
CA TRP A 123 20.55 8.52 -1.48
C TRP A 123 20.15 9.43 -0.33
N ARG A 124 18.97 10.06 -0.45
CA ARG A 124 18.39 11.06 0.45
C ARG A 124 19.14 12.42 0.48
N LYS A 125 19.95 12.71 -0.55
CA LYS A 125 20.50 14.04 -0.78
C LYS A 125 20.07 14.61 -2.15
N GLU A 126 20.16 13.82 -3.21
CA GLU A 126 19.70 14.15 -4.58
C GLU A 126 18.62 13.18 -5.09
N VAL A 127 18.61 11.96 -4.56
CA VAL A 127 17.64 10.91 -4.85
C VAL A 127 16.84 10.58 -3.59
N PHE A 128 15.51 10.63 -3.68
CA PHE A 128 14.64 10.55 -2.52
C PHE A 128 13.50 9.55 -2.71
N ASP A 129 13.12 8.90 -1.62
CA ASP A 129 11.81 8.27 -1.44
C ASP A 129 10.90 9.14 -0.56
N TYR A 130 9.61 8.83 -0.52
CA TYR A 130 8.67 9.30 0.49
C TYR A 130 7.82 8.15 1.06
N TYR A 131 8.28 6.92 0.87
CA TYR A 131 7.66 5.70 1.40
C TYR A 131 8.16 5.36 2.81
N THR A 132 9.18 6.08 3.26
CA THR A 132 9.75 6.00 4.61
C THR A 132 9.63 7.34 5.34
N PRO A 133 9.61 7.34 6.68
CA PRO A 133 9.59 8.59 7.44
C PRO A 133 10.79 9.50 7.13
N ASP A 134 11.99 8.91 7.10
CA ASP A 134 13.24 9.66 6.88
C ASP A 134 13.32 10.18 5.45
N GLY A 135 12.92 9.36 4.46
CA GLY A 135 12.88 9.77 3.06
C GLY A 135 11.90 10.92 2.84
N ALA A 136 10.69 10.84 3.41
CA ALA A 136 9.69 11.89 3.29
C ALA A 136 10.15 13.23 3.92
N ASP A 137 10.86 13.20 5.07
CA ASP A 137 11.37 14.43 5.69
C ASP A 137 12.58 14.99 4.93
N ALA A 138 13.49 14.13 4.45
CA ALA A 138 14.61 14.54 3.61
C ALA A 138 14.11 15.20 2.32
N LEU A 139 13.15 14.59 1.64
CA LEU A 139 12.52 15.16 0.45
C LEU A 139 11.81 16.49 0.71
N ARG A 140 11.19 16.66 1.88
CA ARG A 140 10.61 17.95 2.29
C ARG A 140 11.66 19.06 2.34
N GLN A 141 12.83 18.74 2.85
CA GLN A 141 13.94 19.70 2.93
C GLN A 141 14.52 20.03 1.55
N ALA A 142 14.63 19.01 0.68
CA ALA A 142 15.10 19.16 -0.69
C ALA A 142 14.13 20.02 -1.52
N LEU A 143 12.82 19.71 -1.51
CA LEU A 143 11.80 20.50 -2.22
C LEU A 143 11.71 21.95 -1.76
N ALA A 144 12.00 22.22 -0.48
CA ALA A 144 12.02 23.60 0.04
C ALA A 144 13.16 24.44 -0.57
N LYS A 145 14.29 23.80 -0.90
CA LYS A 145 15.51 24.42 -1.46
C LYS A 145 15.57 24.37 -2.98
N PHE A 146 14.76 23.54 -3.63
CA PHE A 146 14.78 23.33 -5.08
C PHE A 146 14.38 24.60 -5.82
N GLN A 147 15.24 25.06 -6.73
CA GLN A 147 15.06 26.34 -7.44
C GLN A 147 14.56 26.17 -8.89
N GLY A 148 14.46 24.94 -9.37
CA GLY A 148 14.05 24.60 -10.73
C GLY A 148 14.96 23.54 -11.33
N GLY A 149 14.67 23.10 -12.55
CA GLY A 149 15.36 22.03 -13.25
C GLY A 149 14.47 20.80 -13.45
N ASP A 150 15.09 19.67 -13.73
CA ASP A 150 14.41 18.40 -14.00
C ASP A 150 14.00 17.70 -12.70
N LEU A 151 12.72 17.73 -12.37
CA LEU A 151 12.14 16.97 -11.28
C LEU A 151 11.49 15.71 -11.85
N ILE A 152 12.09 14.58 -11.56
CA ILE A 152 11.62 13.28 -12.04
C ILE A 152 10.92 12.52 -10.93
N VAL A 153 9.69 12.06 -11.18
CA VAL A 153 8.97 11.12 -10.33
C VAL A 153 8.97 9.76 -11.02
N GLN A 154 9.63 8.77 -10.41
CA GLN A 154 9.93 7.53 -11.09
C GLN A 154 9.54 6.31 -10.24
N ILE A 155 8.97 5.29 -10.88
CA ILE A 155 8.73 3.96 -10.33
C ILE A 155 9.82 3.04 -10.89
N MET A 156 10.67 2.47 -10.01
CA MET A 156 11.74 1.57 -10.48
C MET A 156 11.17 0.31 -11.09
N GLU A 157 10.30 -0.38 -10.36
CA GLU A 157 9.68 -1.62 -10.79
C GLU A 157 8.37 -1.88 -10.03
N MET A 158 7.54 -2.78 -10.56
CA MET A 158 6.30 -3.24 -9.90
C MET A 158 6.52 -4.64 -9.31
N PRO A 159 5.77 -4.99 -8.24
CA PRO A 159 4.72 -4.23 -7.58
C PRO A 159 5.27 -3.24 -6.54
N ILE A 160 4.52 -2.17 -6.30
CA ILE A 160 4.76 -1.23 -5.19
C ILE A 160 3.53 -1.11 -4.29
N LYS A 161 3.73 -0.80 -3.01
CA LYS A 161 2.59 -0.40 -2.16
C LYS A 161 2.03 0.93 -2.62
N CYS A 162 0.71 1.11 -2.51
CA CYS A 162 0.00 2.31 -2.93
C CYS A 162 0.36 2.76 -4.36
N PRO A 163 0.03 1.99 -5.41
CA PRO A 163 0.48 2.25 -6.78
C PRO A 163 -0.02 3.58 -7.37
N VAL A 164 -0.98 4.26 -6.72
CA VAL A 164 -1.42 5.61 -7.08
C VAL A 164 -0.54 6.72 -6.48
N ALA A 165 0.24 6.42 -5.44
CA ALA A 165 0.99 7.44 -4.72
C ALA A 165 2.02 8.21 -5.58
N PRO A 166 2.74 7.60 -6.56
CA PRO A 166 3.62 8.34 -7.45
C PRO A 166 2.89 9.37 -8.31
N LEU A 167 1.71 9.04 -8.82
CA LEU A 167 0.85 9.99 -9.53
C LEU A 167 0.34 11.11 -8.63
N GLU A 168 -0.08 10.77 -7.42
CA GLU A 168 -0.50 11.74 -6.41
C GLU A 168 0.63 12.73 -6.09
N PHE A 169 1.85 12.20 -5.89
CA PHE A 169 3.02 13.03 -5.66
C PHE A 169 3.26 13.98 -6.83
N THR A 170 3.18 13.49 -8.06
CA THR A 170 3.34 14.28 -9.28
C THR A 170 2.32 15.41 -9.36
N PHE A 171 1.04 15.15 -9.09
CA PHE A 171 0.00 16.17 -9.08
C PHE A 171 0.15 17.18 -7.91
N LEU A 172 0.61 16.71 -6.77
CA LEU A 172 0.89 17.59 -5.63
C LEU A 172 2.12 18.47 -5.89
N ALA A 173 3.16 17.96 -6.56
CA ALA A 173 4.34 18.71 -6.97
C ALA A 173 3.97 19.82 -7.97
N ASP A 174 3.17 19.49 -9.00
CA ASP A 174 2.64 20.49 -9.94
C ASP A 174 1.92 21.63 -9.21
N ALA A 175 1.00 21.29 -8.29
CA ALA A 175 0.26 22.28 -7.52
C ALA A 175 1.15 23.07 -6.54
N TYR A 176 2.17 22.44 -5.96
CA TYR A 176 3.11 23.07 -5.05
C TYR A 176 3.95 24.13 -5.76
N PHE A 177 4.52 23.82 -6.92
CA PHE A 177 5.33 24.78 -7.68
C PHE A 177 4.48 25.85 -8.34
N LYS A 178 3.22 25.57 -8.75
CA LYS A 178 2.27 26.62 -9.15
C LYS A 178 2.00 27.60 -8.02
N LYS A 179 1.77 27.14 -6.81
CA LYS A 179 1.56 28.00 -5.63
C LYS A 179 2.79 28.84 -5.28
N LYS A 180 4.00 28.34 -5.57
CA LYS A 180 5.26 29.05 -5.38
C LYS A 180 5.61 29.99 -6.55
N HIS A 181 4.83 30.06 -7.60
CA HIS A 181 5.14 30.78 -8.85
C HIS A 181 6.47 30.31 -9.50
N MET A 182 6.75 29.02 -9.40
CA MET A 182 7.98 28.41 -9.90
C MET A 182 7.72 27.30 -10.94
N ARG A 183 6.44 27.02 -11.29
CA ARG A 183 6.12 25.89 -12.15
C ARG A 183 6.84 25.91 -13.50
N ASP A 184 7.02 27.09 -14.06
CA ASP A 184 7.70 27.30 -15.34
C ASP A 184 9.22 27.04 -15.29
N LYS A 185 9.80 27.00 -14.08
CA LYS A 185 11.20 26.68 -13.86
C LYS A 185 11.44 25.18 -13.60
N VAL A 186 10.36 24.39 -13.46
CA VAL A 186 10.42 22.97 -13.11
C VAL A 186 9.95 22.14 -14.29
N ASN A 187 10.84 21.37 -14.88
CA ASN A 187 10.51 20.36 -15.87
C ASN A 187 10.09 19.07 -15.14
N LEU A 188 8.77 18.90 -14.92
CA LEU A 188 8.21 17.78 -14.16
C LEU A 188 7.88 16.63 -15.11
N LYS A 189 8.49 15.46 -14.85
CA LYS A 189 8.24 14.22 -15.61
C LYS A 189 7.79 13.08 -14.69
N PHE A 190 6.93 12.24 -15.22
CA PHE A 190 6.51 10.99 -14.61
C PHE A 190 7.06 9.81 -15.42
N VAL A 191 7.90 8.99 -14.81
CA VAL A 191 8.59 7.86 -15.46
C VAL A 191 8.14 6.56 -14.82
N THR A 192 7.70 5.59 -15.63
CA THR A 192 7.09 4.36 -15.15
C THR A 192 7.43 3.15 -16.01
N PRO A 193 7.61 1.96 -15.42
CA PRO A 193 7.76 0.72 -16.18
C PRO A 193 6.46 0.25 -16.85
N LEU A 194 5.32 0.85 -16.49
CA LEU A 194 4.01 0.52 -17.06
C LEU A 194 3.87 1.11 -18.47
N SER A 195 3.03 0.49 -19.31
CA SER A 195 2.64 1.01 -20.64
C SER A 195 1.70 2.22 -20.58
N GLY A 196 1.33 2.69 -19.40
CA GLY A 196 0.48 3.85 -19.18
C GLY A 196 0.64 4.38 -17.75
N ALA A 197 -0.17 5.37 -17.39
CA ALA A 197 -0.06 6.04 -16.10
C ALA A 197 -0.38 5.14 -14.89
N PHE A 198 -1.16 4.06 -15.08
CA PHE A 198 -1.61 3.19 -13.98
C PHE A 198 -1.85 1.75 -14.45
N THR A 199 -1.94 0.81 -13.51
CA THR A 199 -2.11 -0.63 -13.77
C THR A 199 -3.49 -1.03 -14.31
N LYS A 200 -4.54 -0.25 -14.03
CA LYS A 200 -5.91 -0.50 -14.51
C LYS A 200 -6.20 0.42 -15.70
N PRO A 201 -6.48 -0.10 -16.91
CA PRO A 201 -6.57 0.67 -18.15
C PRO A 201 -7.51 1.88 -18.10
N VAL A 202 -8.70 1.73 -17.52
CA VAL A 202 -9.68 2.83 -17.46
C VAL A 202 -9.16 3.98 -16.57
N ALA A 203 -8.60 3.67 -15.42
CA ALA A 203 -7.99 4.68 -14.56
C ALA A 203 -6.72 5.26 -15.19
N SER A 204 -5.92 4.43 -15.88
CA SER A 204 -4.72 4.85 -16.60
C SER A 204 -5.04 5.92 -17.66
N ALA A 205 -6.08 5.73 -18.45
CA ALA A 205 -6.52 6.72 -19.43
C ALA A 205 -6.92 8.06 -18.78
N THR A 206 -7.68 8.01 -17.68
CA THR A 206 -8.11 9.20 -16.94
C THR A 206 -6.90 9.95 -16.33
N LEU A 207 -6.02 9.23 -15.66
CA LEU A 207 -4.85 9.80 -14.98
C LEU A 207 -3.81 10.31 -15.99
N GLY A 208 -3.62 9.61 -17.12
CA GLY A 208 -2.75 10.03 -18.22
C GLY A 208 -3.25 11.33 -18.87
N SER A 209 -4.55 11.46 -19.11
CA SER A 209 -5.15 12.72 -19.58
C SER A 209 -4.93 13.87 -18.61
N MET A 210 -4.95 13.59 -17.31
CA MET A 210 -4.67 14.61 -16.27
C MET A 210 -3.20 15.03 -16.26
N LEU A 211 -2.25 14.14 -16.52
CA LEU A 211 -0.82 14.47 -16.68
C LEU A 211 -0.62 15.36 -17.90
N SER A 212 -1.13 14.94 -19.05
CA SER A 212 -1.02 15.67 -20.33
C SER A 212 -1.62 17.07 -20.24
N SER A 213 -2.81 17.23 -19.65
CA SER A 213 -3.47 18.54 -19.47
C SER A 213 -2.69 19.53 -18.58
N ARG A 214 -1.68 19.05 -17.85
CA ARG A 214 -0.81 19.84 -16.98
C ARG A 214 0.61 20.02 -17.55
N HIS A 215 0.81 19.60 -18.80
CA HIS A 215 2.12 19.60 -19.45
C HIS A 215 3.16 18.84 -18.59
N ILE A 216 2.77 17.67 -18.07
CA ILE A 216 3.64 16.73 -17.38
C ILE A 216 3.95 15.62 -18.38
N GLU A 217 5.23 15.51 -18.75
CA GLU A 217 5.70 14.44 -19.63
C GLU A 217 5.57 13.09 -18.92
N THR A 218 5.03 12.10 -19.64
CA THR A 218 4.93 10.73 -19.15
C THR A 218 5.82 9.82 -20.01
N VAL A 219 6.83 9.21 -19.38
CA VAL A 219 7.72 8.26 -20.04
C VAL A 219 7.33 6.86 -19.58
N THR A 220 6.72 6.11 -20.47
CA THR A 220 6.20 4.74 -20.23
C THR A 220 7.17 3.67 -20.72
N ASP A 221 6.91 2.42 -20.32
CA ASP A 221 7.71 1.25 -20.68
C ASP A 221 9.20 1.47 -20.37
N PHE A 222 9.47 2.19 -19.27
CA PHE A 222 10.85 2.55 -18.87
C PHE A 222 11.33 1.60 -17.78
N LEU A 223 11.84 0.45 -18.20
CA LEU A 223 12.44 -0.55 -17.30
C LEU A 223 13.85 -0.10 -16.94
N VAL A 224 14.06 0.28 -15.69
CA VAL A 224 15.33 0.84 -15.24
C VAL A 224 16.40 -0.26 -15.15
N GLU A 225 17.48 -0.08 -15.88
CA GLU A 225 18.71 -0.90 -15.79
C GLU A 225 19.55 -0.44 -14.59
N ARG A 226 19.81 0.87 -14.52
CA ARG A 226 20.64 1.48 -13.47
C ARG A 226 20.39 2.97 -13.31
N VAL A 227 20.87 3.50 -12.20
CA VAL A 227 21.06 4.95 -11.98
C VAL A 227 22.53 5.26 -12.17
N ASP A 228 22.84 6.31 -12.93
CA ASP A 228 24.21 6.81 -13.13
C ASP A 228 24.38 8.11 -12.33
N PRO A 229 25.02 8.06 -11.16
CA PRO A 229 25.24 9.24 -10.33
C PRO A 229 26.26 10.23 -10.92
N ALA A 230 27.16 9.76 -11.80
CA ALA A 230 28.16 10.65 -12.39
C ALA A 230 27.57 11.63 -13.40
N THR A 231 26.45 11.27 -14.02
CA THR A 231 25.75 12.10 -15.03
C THR A 231 24.34 12.49 -14.61
N ASN A 232 23.89 12.12 -13.40
CA ASN A 232 22.54 12.33 -12.89
C ASN A 232 21.46 11.81 -13.86
N LYS A 233 21.57 10.55 -14.27
CA LYS A 233 20.64 9.93 -15.20
C LYS A 233 20.09 8.62 -14.65
N ILE A 234 18.83 8.36 -14.97
CA ILE A 234 18.27 7.00 -14.95
C ILE A 234 18.35 6.42 -16.36
N ILE A 235 18.79 5.18 -16.47
CA ILE A 235 19.06 4.51 -17.74
C ILE A 235 18.16 3.28 -17.84
N CYS A 236 17.47 3.17 -18.98
CA CYS A 236 16.58 2.06 -19.31
C CYS A 236 17.35 0.94 -20.00
N TYR A 237 16.88 -0.31 -19.89
CA TYR A 237 17.44 -1.47 -20.61
C TYR A 237 17.42 -1.31 -22.14
N ASP A 238 16.53 -0.46 -22.69
CA ASP A 238 16.47 -0.17 -24.12
C ASP A 238 17.41 0.96 -24.58
N GLY A 239 18.22 1.51 -23.66
CA GLY A 239 19.17 2.58 -23.90
C GLY A 239 18.60 4.00 -23.79
N ARG A 240 17.29 4.18 -23.51
CA ARG A 240 16.74 5.51 -23.20
C ARG A 240 17.33 6.02 -21.88
N GLU A 241 17.54 7.33 -21.81
CA GLU A 241 18.08 8.01 -20.64
C GLU A 241 17.17 9.17 -20.23
N VAL A 242 17.02 9.39 -18.92
CA VAL A 242 16.32 10.54 -18.36
C VAL A 242 17.21 11.21 -17.32
N HIS A 243 17.56 12.47 -17.56
CA HIS A 243 18.33 13.29 -16.65
C HIS A 243 17.45 13.81 -15.49
N TYR A 244 18.04 14.02 -14.32
CA TYR A 244 17.39 14.61 -13.16
C TYR A 244 18.30 15.60 -12.43
N ASP A 245 17.71 16.71 -11.94
CA ASP A 245 18.29 17.58 -10.92
C ASP A 245 17.77 17.20 -9.53
N LEU A 246 16.59 16.58 -9.48
CA LEU A 246 16.01 15.98 -8.29
C LEU A 246 15.21 14.74 -8.70
N LEU A 247 15.60 13.58 -8.20
CA LEU A 247 14.92 12.31 -8.44
C LEU A 247 14.07 11.92 -7.23
N VAL A 248 12.77 11.78 -7.43
CA VAL A 248 11.84 11.18 -6.46
C VAL A 248 11.48 9.81 -6.98
N THR A 249 12.01 8.77 -6.33
CA THR A 249 11.85 7.41 -6.82
C THR A 249 11.16 6.51 -5.83
N ILE A 250 10.45 5.52 -6.37
CA ILE A 250 9.92 4.41 -5.60
C ILE A 250 10.75 3.17 -5.92
N PRO A 251 11.69 2.79 -5.03
CA PRO A 251 12.47 1.56 -5.19
C PRO A 251 11.58 0.33 -5.22
N MET A 252 12.12 -0.78 -5.68
CA MET A 252 11.44 -2.06 -5.65
C MET A 252 10.91 -2.36 -4.24
N ASN A 253 9.67 -2.83 -4.17
CA ASN A 253 9.06 -3.25 -2.91
C ASN A 253 9.20 -4.78 -2.79
N VAL A 254 9.72 -5.22 -1.67
CA VAL A 254 9.99 -6.63 -1.38
C VAL A 254 9.35 -7.03 -0.05
N GLY A 255 9.19 -8.33 0.15
CA GLY A 255 8.71 -8.88 1.42
C GLY A 255 9.72 -8.75 2.55
N ALA A 256 9.39 -9.33 3.71
CA ALA A 256 10.24 -9.30 4.88
C ALA A 256 11.51 -10.16 4.68
N GLU A 257 12.67 -9.66 5.10
CA GLU A 257 13.96 -10.30 4.84
C GLU A 257 14.06 -11.73 5.41
N PHE A 258 13.52 -11.97 6.61
CA PHE A 258 13.55 -13.29 7.24
C PHE A 258 12.73 -14.36 6.49
N LEU A 259 11.86 -13.95 5.56
CA LEU A 259 11.08 -14.86 4.70
C LEU A 259 11.81 -15.21 3.40
N LYS A 260 12.87 -14.47 3.05
CA LYS A 260 13.61 -14.66 1.81
C LYS A 260 14.14 -16.09 1.69
N GLY A 261 13.82 -16.74 0.57
CA GLY A 261 14.22 -18.14 0.32
C GLY A 261 13.41 -19.19 1.10
N SER A 262 12.40 -18.79 1.88
CA SER A 262 11.46 -19.74 2.47
C SER A 262 10.46 -20.24 1.42
N GLU A 263 9.92 -21.43 1.64
CA GLU A 263 8.91 -22.00 0.76
C GLU A 263 7.53 -21.31 0.84
N LEU A 264 7.36 -20.33 1.72
CA LEU A 264 6.11 -19.60 1.92
C LEU A 264 5.93 -18.44 0.95
N VAL A 265 7.00 -18.01 0.26
CA VAL A 265 7.02 -16.76 -0.50
C VAL A 265 7.47 -16.98 -1.94
N ASN A 266 7.04 -16.06 -2.81
CA ASN A 266 7.53 -15.93 -4.17
C ASN A 266 8.95 -15.30 -4.21
N GLU A 267 9.50 -15.10 -5.42
CA GLU A 267 10.87 -14.59 -5.66
C GLU A 267 11.15 -13.22 -5.02
N VAL A 268 10.12 -12.36 -4.90
CA VAL A 268 10.22 -11.03 -4.29
C VAL A 268 9.83 -11.00 -2.81
N GLY A 269 9.54 -12.15 -2.22
CA GLY A 269 9.31 -12.32 -0.79
C GLY A 269 7.88 -12.09 -0.32
N PHE A 270 6.88 -12.07 -1.21
CA PHE A 270 5.46 -12.01 -0.84
C PHE A 270 4.90 -13.41 -0.59
N VAL A 271 4.09 -13.54 0.45
CA VAL A 271 3.53 -14.82 0.86
C VAL A 271 2.50 -15.31 -0.14
N GLU A 272 2.72 -16.51 -0.69
CA GLU A 272 1.81 -17.15 -1.64
C GLU A 272 0.56 -17.69 -0.92
N VAL A 273 -0.58 -17.09 -1.24
CA VAL A 273 -1.88 -17.42 -0.64
C VAL A 273 -2.95 -17.68 -1.70
N ASN A 274 -3.99 -18.38 -1.30
CA ASN A 274 -5.22 -18.37 -2.07
C ASN A 274 -5.81 -16.96 -2.03
N HIS A 275 -6.04 -16.35 -3.19
CA HIS A 275 -6.41 -14.94 -3.33
C HIS A 275 -7.76 -14.59 -2.70
N ASN A 276 -8.63 -15.57 -2.52
CA ASN A 276 -9.94 -15.36 -1.93
C ASN A 276 -9.95 -15.62 -0.43
N SER A 277 -9.30 -16.70 0.04
CA SER A 277 -9.31 -17.05 1.47
C SER A 277 -8.19 -16.43 2.29
N LEU A 278 -7.12 -15.93 1.64
CA LEU A 278 -5.90 -15.42 2.27
C LEU A 278 -5.10 -16.49 3.04
N GLN A 279 -5.43 -17.76 2.83
CA GLN A 279 -4.76 -18.90 3.42
C GLN A 279 -3.54 -19.29 2.58
N SER A 280 -2.42 -19.63 3.22
CA SER A 280 -1.23 -20.13 2.52
C SER A 280 -1.58 -21.34 1.65
N ILE A 281 -1.02 -21.36 0.43
CA ILE A 281 -1.19 -22.51 -0.48
C ILE A 281 -0.47 -23.77 0.01
N LYS A 282 0.45 -23.65 0.98
CA LYS A 282 1.26 -24.75 1.49
C LYS A 282 0.84 -25.24 2.86
N TYR A 283 0.48 -24.34 3.77
CA TYR A 283 0.18 -24.68 5.16
C TYR A 283 -1.18 -24.14 5.59
N PRO A 284 -2.16 -24.98 5.90
CA PRO A 284 -3.53 -24.54 6.17
C PRO A 284 -3.67 -23.73 7.47
N HIS A 285 -2.68 -23.75 8.37
CA HIS A 285 -2.65 -22.99 9.61
C HIS A 285 -1.88 -21.66 9.49
N ILE A 286 -1.43 -21.30 8.26
CA ILE A 286 -0.73 -20.05 7.96
C ILE A 286 -1.59 -19.21 7.03
N PHE A 287 -1.72 -17.95 7.34
CA PHE A 287 -2.41 -16.93 6.55
C PHE A 287 -1.50 -15.72 6.32
N ALA A 288 -1.78 -14.93 5.30
CA ALA A 288 -1.13 -13.63 5.15
C ALA A 288 -2.14 -12.54 4.82
N ILE A 289 -1.83 -11.29 5.22
CA ILE A 289 -2.72 -10.15 5.07
C ILE A 289 -1.96 -8.86 4.74
N GLY A 290 -2.62 -7.99 3.99
CA GLY A 290 -2.08 -6.70 3.57
C GLY A 290 -0.95 -6.85 2.56
N ASP A 291 -0.03 -5.90 2.57
CA ASP A 291 1.03 -5.84 1.56
C ASP A 291 1.98 -7.05 1.58
N ALA A 292 1.98 -7.87 2.64
CA ALA A 292 2.77 -9.09 2.73
C ALA A 292 2.25 -10.23 1.85
N ALA A 293 0.95 -10.25 1.56
CA ALA A 293 0.32 -11.29 0.74
C ALA A 293 0.54 -11.03 -0.76
N ASP A 294 0.78 -12.10 -1.53
CA ASP A 294 0.83 -12.04 -2.98
C ASP A 294 -0.59 -12.04 -3.56
N LEU A 295 -1.13 -10.84 -3.75
CA LEU A 295 -2.50 -10.64 -4.23
C LEU A 295 -2.51 -9.73 -5.46
N PRO A 296 -3.33 -10.02 -6.49
CA PRO A 296 -3.46 -9.21 -7.70
C PRO A 296 -4.35 -7.96 -7.48
N THR A 297 -4.18 -7.29 -6.36
CA THR A 297 -4.90 -6.04 -6.01
C THR A 297 -3.92 -4.98 -5.52
N SER A 298 -4.42 -3.78 -5.21
CA SER A 298 -3.56 -2.72 -4.68
C SER A 298 -3.04 -3.05 -3.28
N LYS A 299 -1.74 -2.92 -3.06
CA LYS A 299 -1.16 -2.96 -1.71
C LYS A 299 -1.45 -1.64 -0.99
N ALA A 300 -2.59 -1.59 -0.28
CA ALA A 300 -3.10 -0.37 0.36
C ALA A 300 -3.85 -0.65 1.67
N GLY A 301 -3.81 0.29 2.60
CA GLY A 301 -4.45 0.12 3.92
C GLY A 301 -5.97 -0.05 3.88
N SER A 302 -6.66 0.48 2.85
CA SER A 302 -8.09 0.22 2.62
C SER A 302 -8.36 -1.22 2.20
N VAL A 303 -7.50 -1.79 1.37
CA VAL A 303 -7.56 -3.19 0.94
C VAL A 303 -7.40 -4.10 2.15
N GLY A 304 -6.37 -3.87 2.98
CA GLY A 304 -6.17 -4.62 4.20
C GLY A 304 -7.36 -4.56 5.19
N HIS A 305 -8.17 -3.49 5.15
CA HIS A 305 -9.40 -3.41 5.93
C HIS A 305 -10.44 -4.44 5.45
N PHE A 306 -10.62 -4.56 4.14
CA PHE A 306 -11.56 -5.55 3.56
C PHE A 306 -11.05 -6.98 3.77
N GLU A 307 -9.77 -7.21 3.59
CA GLU A 307 -9.11 -8.48 3.88
C GLU A 307 -9.32 -8.93 5.33
N ALA A 308 -9.19 -8.02 6.30
CA ALA A 308 -9.27 -8.36 7.72
C ALA A 308 -10.63 -8.92 8.14
N HIS A 309 -11.70 -8.54 7.47
CA HIS A 309 -13.04 -9.08 7.72
C HIS A 309 -13.16 -10.53 7.25
N THR A 310 -12.72 -10.80 6.03
CA THR A 310 -12.68 -12.15 5.45
C THR A 310 -11.75 -13.05 6.26
N LEU A 311 -10.53 -12.55 6.53
CA LEU A 311 -9.52 -13.34 7.21
C LEU A 311 -9.91 -13.71 8.65
N GLN A 312 -10.56 -12.80 9.39
CA GLN A 312 -11.06 -13.12 10.72
C GLN A 312 -12.02 -14.33 10.66
N ARG A 313 -13.01 -14.31 9.75
CA ARG A 313 -13.98 -15.41 9.62
C ARG A 313 -13.30 -16.71 9.21
N ASN A 314 -12.37 -16.66 8.28
CA ASN A 314 -11.61 -17.81 7.83
C ASN A 314 -10.73 -18.41 8.94
N ILE A 315 -10.14 -17.60 9.82
CA ILE A 315 -9.43 -18.08 11.01
C ILE A 315 -10.39 -18.72 12.01
N ASP A 316 -11.55 -18.10 12.27
CA ASP A 316 -12.58 -18.63 13.15
C ASP A 316 -13.11 -19.99 12.65
N ASP A 317 -13.31 -20.12 11.33
CA ASP A 317 -13.75 -21.39 10.70
C ASP A 317 -12.67 -22.46 10.76
N TYR A 318 -11.43 -22.13 10.42
CA TYR A 318 -10.30 -23.05 10.51
C TYR A 318 -10.13 -23.61 11.93
N LEU A 319 -10.15 -22.75 12.94
CA LEU A 319 -9.99 -23.15 14.33
C LEU A 319 -11.17 -23.97 14.87
N ALA A 320 -12.35 -23.77 14.31
CA ALA A 320 -13.55 -24.57 14.62
C ALA A 320 -13.63 -25.89 13.80
N GLY A 321 -12.63 -26.19 12.98
CA GLY A 321 -12.64 -27.37 12.10
C GLY A 321 -13.67 -27.30 10.96
N ARG A 322 -14.13 -26.09 10.62
CA ARG A 322 -15.04 -25.87 9.49
C ARG A 322 -14.26 -25.53 8.21
N PRO A 323 -14.86 -25.72 7.03
CA PRO A 323 -14.26 -25.29 5.78
C PRO A 323 -14.00 -23.79 5.76
N VAL A 324 -12.87 -23.38 5.16
CA VAL A 324 -12.49 -21.97 4.94
C VAL A 324 -13.11 -21.52 3.63
N GLU A 325 -14.30 -20.92 3.69
CA GLU A 325 -15.14 -20.61 2.51
C GLU A 325 -15.36 -19.10 2.28
N GLU A 326 -15.05 -18.25 3.26
CA GLU A 326 -15.20 -16.81 3.08
C GLU A 326 -14.25 -16.29 2.01
N THR A 327 -14.76 -15.43 1.15
CA THR A 327 -14.04 -14.96 -0.01
C THR A 327 -13.84 -13.44 -0.03
N PHE A 328 -12.59 -13.04 -0.14
CA PHE A 328 -12.20 -11.69 -0.52
C PHE A 328 -12.25 -11.55 -2.05
N ASP A 329 -12.84 -10.48 -2.55
CA ASP A 329 -13.04 -10.26 -3.99
C ASP A 329 -11.99 -9.31 -4.62
N GLY A 330 -10.94 -8.95 -3.88
CA GLY A 330 -9.94 -8.00 -4.34
C GLY A 330 -10.36 -6.53 -4.22
N HIS A 331 -11.41 -6.22 -3.46
CA HIS A 331 -11.93 -4.87 -3.32
C HIS A 331 -10.85 -3.87 -2.92
N SER A 332 -10.69 -2.86 -3.75
CA SER A 332 -9.74 -1.76 -3.58
C SER A 332 -10.45 -0.43 -3.78
N ASN A 333 -10.38 0.42 -2.75
CA ASN A 333 -10.97 1.75 -2.77
C ASN A 333 -9.91 2.78 -2.38
N CYS A 334 -9.49 3.63 -3.32
CA CYS A 334 -8.37 4.54 -3.12
C CYS A 334 -8.71 5.97 -3.54
N PHE A 335 -8.44 6.93 -2.65
CA PHE A 335 -8.40 8.33 -3.02
C PHE A 335 -7.08 8.67 -3.71
N VAL A 336 -7.16 9.39 -4.82
CA VAL A 336 -6.01 9.85 -5.60
C VAL A 336 -5.96 11.37 -5.57
N GLU A 337 -5.01 11.94 -4.83
CA GLU A 337 -4.81 13.40 -4.80
C GLU A 337 -4.50 13.96 -6.20
N ALA A 338 -5.23 14.99 -6.58
CA ALA A 338 -5.09 15.62 -7.89
C ALA A 338 -4.45 17.03 -7.80
N GLY A 339 -3.99 17.45 -6.61
CA GLY A 339 -3.55 18.82 -6.39
C GLY A 339 -4.71 19.84 -6.38
N GLY A 340 -4.42 21.07 -6.01
CA GLY A 340 -5.42 22.16 -5.99
C GLY A 340 -6.63 21.89 -5.08
N GLY A 341 -6.50 21.07 -4.06
CA GLY A 341 -7.60 20.71 -3.13
C GLY A 341 -8.66 19.81 -3.77
N LYS A 342 -8.29 19.00 -4.74
CA LYS A 342 -9.15 18.00 -5.37
C LYS A 342 -8.51 16.62 -5.30
N ALA A 343 -9.34 15.57 -5.27
CA ALA A 343 -8.94 14.18 -5.39
C ALA A 343 -9.94 13.41 -6.24
N LEU A 344 -9.49 12.33 -6.85
CA LEU A 344 -10.35 11.29 -7.42
C LEU A 344 -10.61 10.24 -6.35
N LEU A 345 -11.63 9.41 -6.59
CA LEU A 345 -11.85 8.16 -5.88
C LEU A 345 -11.92 7.06 -6.95
N ILE A 346 -11.07 6.05 -6.81
CA ILE A 346 -11.12 4.83 -7.63
C ILE A 346 -11.59 3.67 -6.76
N ASP A 347 -12.43 2.82 -7.36
CA ASP A 347 -13.06 1.71 -6.69
C ASP A 347 -13.19 0.54 -7.68
N PHE A 348 -12.55 -0.59 -7.37
CA PHE A 348 -12.45 -1.75 -8.25
C PHE A 348 -12.19 -3.03 -7.45
N ASN A 349 -12.28 -4.19 -8.11
CA ASN A 349 -11.90 -5.48 -7.55
C ASN A 349 -11.15 -6.34 -8.57
N TYR A 350 -11.03 -7.65 -8.34
CA TYR A 350 -10.34 -8.55 -9.27
C TYR A 350 -10.95 -8.49 -10.68
N ASP A 351 -12.27 -8.52 -10.77
CA ASP A 351 -13.02 -8.70 -12.01
C ASP A 351 -13.46 -7.37 -12.66
N THR A 352 -13.59 -6.32 -11.87
CA THR A 352 -14.18 -5.06 -12.33
C THR A 352 -13.16 -3.92 -12.34
N GLN A 353 -13.01 -3.28 -13.50
CA GLN A 353 -12.21 -2.06 -13.66
C GLN A 353 -12.80 -0.89 -12.86
N PRO A 354 -12.00 0.13 -12.52
CA PRO A 354 -12.54 1.37 -11.97
C PRO A 354 -13.57 1.99 -12.90
N LEU A 355 -14.76 2.29 -12.38
CA LEU A 355 -15.88 2.85 -13.14
C LEU A 355 -16.24 4.24 -12.63
N GLU A 356 -16.77 5.09 -13.52
CA GLU A 356 -17.38 6.35 -13.11
C GLU A 356 -18.65 6.13 -12.28
N GLY A 357 -18.98 7.11 -11.44
CA GLY A 357 -20.22 7.03 -10.67
C GLY A 357 -20.23 7.87 -9.42
N LYS A 358 -21.06 7.44 -8.46
CA LYS A 358 -21.26 8.06 -7.15
C LYS A 358 -20.95 7.05 -6.03
N PHE A 359 -20.43 7.55 -4.92
CA PHE A 359 -20.07 6.73 -3.77
C PHE A 359 -20.39 7.46 -2.44
N PRO A 360 -20.76 6.76 -1.36
CA PRO A 360 -21.04 5.32 -1.27
C PRO A 360 -22.46 4.94 -1.76
N PHE A 361 -23.34 5.92 -2.00
CA PHE A 361 -24.74 5.67 -2.38
C PHE A 361 -24.97 5.98 -3.86
N PRO A 362 -25.82 5.19 -4.55
CA PRO A 362 -26.26 5.51 -5.89
C PRO A 362 -26.92 6.91 -5.93
N VAL A 363 -26.76 7.63 -7.03
CA VAL A 363 -27.38 8.92 -7.32
C VAL A 363 -27.00 10.05 -6.38
N ILE A 364 -27.20 9.88 -5.06
CA ILE A 364 -27.01 10.89 -4.01
C ILE A 364 -25.64 10.88 -3.33
N GLY A 365 -24.81 9.88 -3.61
CA GLY A 365 -23.46 9.80 -3.05
C GLY A 365 -22.66 11.07 -3.32
N PRO A 366 -22.06 11.68 -2.29
CA PRO A 366 -21.37 12.97 -2.43
C PRO A 366 -20.03 12.84 -3.16
N MET A 367 -19.43 11.65 -3.14
CA MET A 367 -18.12 11.39 -3.74
C MET A 367 -18.27 10.97 -5.20
N LYS A 368 -17.36 11.46 -6.05
CA LYS A 368 -17.29 11.09 -7.48
C LYS A 368 -16.28 9.97 -7.68
N LEU A 369 -16.70 8.88 -8.28
CA LEU A 369 -15.81 7.84 -8.79
C LEU A 369 -15.18 8.30 -10.10
N LEU A 370 -13.87 8.08 -10.29
CA LEU A 370 -13.04 8.52 -11.42
C LEU A 370 -13.12 10.02 -11.77
N GLY A 371 -13.72 10.82 -10.91
CA GLY A 371 -13.87 12.26 -11.11
C GLY A 371 -13.22 13.08 -10.01
N ALA A 372 -12.41 14.08 -10.37
CA ALA A 372 -11.78 14.95 -9.40
C ALA A 372 -12.80 15.88 -8.72
N SER A 373 -12.85 15.88 -7.38
CA SER A 373 -13.73 16.74 -6.60
C SER A 373 -13.09 17.19 -5.28
N ARG A 374 -13.58 18.32 -4.73
CA ARG A 374 -13.18 18.79 -3.41
C ARG A 374 -13.68 17.85 -2.30
N ILE A 375 -14.84 17.24 -2.47
CA ILE A 375 -15.42 16.31 -1.50
C ILE A 375 -14.54 15.07 -1.36
N ASN A 376 -14.02 14.53 -2.47
CA ASN A 376 -13.07 13.43 -2.43
C ASN A 376 -11.77 13.81 -1.69
N HIS A 377 -11.25 15.04 -1.89
CA HIS A 377 -10.10 15.55 -1.14
C HIS A 377 -10.37 15.60 0.37
N TRP A 378 -11.53 16.10 0.76
CA TRP A 378 -11.95 16.11 2.18
C TRP A 378 -12.09 14.69 2.72
N GLY A 379 -12.63 13.76 1.92
CA GLY A 379 -12.70 12.33 2.25
C GLY A 379 -11.31 11.75 2.52
N LYS A 380 -10.33 12.04 1.66
CA LYS A 380 -8.93 11.61 1.87
C LYS A 380 -8.33 12.16 3.15
N LEU A 381 -8.56 13.44 3.46
CA LEU A 381 -8.07 14.04 4.71
C LEU A 381 -8.76 13.44 5.95
N ALA A 382 -10.08 13.19 5.85
CA ALA A 382 -10.86 12.55 6.91
C ALA A 382 -10.44 11.09 7.14
N PHE A 383 -9.88 10.42 6.12
CA PHE A 383 -9.41 9.03 6.23
C PHE A 383 -8.37 8.86 7.34
N ARG A 384 -7.56 9.87 7.65
CA ARG A 384 -6.65 9.84 8.80
C ARG A 384 -7.40 9.63 10.12
N PHE A 385 -8.58 10.25 10.28
CA PHE A 385 -9.40 10.05 11.47
C PHE A 385 -10.01 8.64 11.49
N ILE A 386 -10.57 8.21 10.34
CA ILE A 386 -11.10 6.84 10.16
C ILE A 386 -10.03 5.80 10.48
N TYR A 387 -8.82 6.00 9.99
CA TYR A 387 -7.69 5.13 10.24
C TYR A 387 -7.42 4.91 11.74
N TRP A 388 -7.25 6.00 12.50
CA TRP A 388 -6.89 5.92 13.91
C TRP A 388 -8.03 5.43 14.82
N TYR A 389 -9.26 5.77 14.50
CA TYR A 389 -10.39 5.57 15.42
C TYR A 389 -11.37 4.48 14.96
N MET A 390 -11.28 4.03 13.74
CA MET A 390 -12.13 2.96 13.21
C MET A 390 -11.33 1.77 12.70
N LEU A 391 -10.39 1.97 11.76
CA LEU A 391 -9.64 0.85 11.17
C LEU A 391 -8.80 0.12 12.22
N LEU A 392 -7.84 0.82 12.83
CA LEU A 392 -6.91 0.18 13.77
C LEU A 392 -7.62 -0.47 14.96
N PRO A 393 -8.67 0.11 15.56
CA PRO A 393 -9.48 -0.59 16.58
C PRO A 393 -10.27 -1.80 16.05
N GLY A 394 -10.20 -2.12 14.77
CA GLY A 394 -10.92 -3.23 14.13
C GLY A 394 -12.42 -3.03 14.06
N ARG A 395 -12.89 -1.78 13.92
CA ARG A 395 -14.31 -1.43 13.78
C ARG A 395 -14.74 -1.47 12.32
N THR A 396 -15.98 -1.80 12.06
CA THR A 396 -16.59 -1.68 10.72
C THR A 396 -16.79 -0.21 10.35
N ILE A 397 -16.48 0.16 9.12
CA ILE A 397 -16.76 1.50 8.60
C ILE A 397 -18.21 1.53 8.10
N PRO A 398 -19.07 2.38 8.65
CA PRO A 398 -20.47 2.45 8.23
C PRO A 398 -20.58 2.76 6.73
N PHE A 399 -21.54 2.11 6.07
CA PHE A 399 -21.89 2.32 4.65
C PHE A 399 -20.81 1.94 3.62
N ILE A 400 -19.70 1.38 4.05
CA ILE A 400 -18.67 0.85 3.15
C ILE A 400 -18.73 -0.67 3.17
N PRO A 401 -19.20 -1.33 2.10
CA PRO A 401 -19.30 -2.78 2.06
C PRO A 401 -17.91 -3.42 1.98
N GLU A 402 -17.77 -4.60 2.55
CA GLU A 402 -16.52 -5.38 2.53
C GLU A 402 -16.17 -5.83 1.11
N ARG A 403 -17.18 -6.26 0.34
CA ARG A 403 -17.06 -6.57 -1.09
C ARG A 403 -17.45 -5.36 -1.93
N MET A 404 -16.81 -5.23 -3.09
CA MET A 404 -17.13 -4.16 -4.00
C MET A 404 -18.60 -4.21 -4.45
N SER A 405 -19.29 -3.08 -4.33
CA SER A 405 -20.66 -2.93 -4.82
C SER A 405 -20.69 -2.23 -6.17
N MET A 406 -21.54 -2.71 -7.08
CA MET A 406 -21.83 -2.04 -8.34
C MET A 406 -22.82 -0.87 -8.19
N ALA A 407 -23.41 -0.71 -7.01
CA ALA A 407 -24.36 0.37 -6.74
C ALA A 407 -23.71 1.74 -6.93
N GLY A 408 -24.33 2.58 -7.73
CA GLY A 408 -23.86 3.93 -8.05
C GLY A 408 -22.78 4.02 -9.12
N LYS A 409 -22.28 2.90 -9.65
CA LYS A 409 -21.36 2.84 -10.78
C LYS A 409 -22.11 2.84 -12.12
N LYS A 410 -21.55 3.52 -13.11
CA LYS A 410 -22.02 3.44 -14.48
C LYS A 410 -21.49 2.14 -15.10
N GLN A 411 -22.36 1.37 -15.73
CA GLN A 411 -21.90 0.20 -16.48
C GLN A 411 -20.97 0.65 -17.61
N PRO A 412 -19.87 -0.08 -17.89
CA PRO A 412 -19.10 0.19 -19.08
C PRO A 412 -19.98 0.03 -20.31
N PRO A 413 -19.77 0.80 -21.38
CA PRO A 413 -20.42 0.52 -22.65
C PRO A 413 -20.13 -0.93 -23.04
N GLU A 414 -21.15 -1.65 -23.52
CA GLU A 414 -20.95 -3.01 -24.00
C GLU A 414 -19.81 -3.02 -25.01
N ALA A 415 -18.86 -3.93 -24.81
CA ALA A 415 -17.79 -4.11 -25.79
C ALA A 415 -18.45 -4.44 -27.15
N PRO A 416 -18.01 -3.81 -28.24
CA PRO A 416 -18.51 -4.18 -29.55
C PRO A 416 -18.32 -5.68 -29.76
N PRO A 417 -19.31 -6.38 -30.36
CA PRO A 417 -19.20 -7.82 -30.59
C PRO A 417 -17.89 -8.09 -31.33
N GLN A 418 -17.09 -9.01 -30.77
CA GLN A 418 -15.88 -9.45 -31.48
C GLN A 418 -16.31 -10.02 -32.83
N PRO A 419 -15.64 -9.66 -33.92
CA PRO A 419 -15.94 -10.26 -35.20
C PRO A 419 -15.72 -11.77 -35.05
N VAL A 420 -16.76 -12.54 -35.35
CA VAL A 420 -16.72 -13.99 -35.42
C VAL A 420 -15.67 -14.36 -36.46
N SER A 421 -14.56 -14.89 -36.03
CA SER A 421 -13.48 -15.41 -36.90
C SER A 421 -13.89 -16.75 -37.53
#